data_43b0e93a4725712f6c95a487e0893b02
#
_entry.id   43b0e93a4725712f6c95a487e0893b02
#
_cell.length_a   1.000
_cell.length_b   1.000
_cell.length_c   1.000
_cell.angle_alpha   90.00
_cell.angle_beta   90.00
_cell.angle_gamma   90.00
#
_symmetry.space_group_name_H-M   'P 1'
#
loop_
_entity.id
_entity.type
_entity.pdbx_description
1 polymer ?
#
loop_
_entity_poly.entity_id
_entity_poly.type
_entity_poly.pdbx_seq_one_letter_code
_entity_poly.pdbx_strand_id
1 'polypeptide(L)'
;MFFLSVSMCAFLCSCLYYYKPRTDKHYLIIIYYTVIYSLVALKEMFYDRINAKNNKTALLPMPGKIAIITGGSRGIGSEVVRMLLQCDIEVIIACRTPSVGEKLISKIRESGVTTGKAKVYKIDNNSLESVKEFADKIKHDYNELHILINNAGIMFTPQKETKDGFDQQWSTNYLSHFYLTVLLLPLLKAGSRPKENSRIVNVSSCAHRIGWMNFDDINFKQNFNTYLVYAQSKLAQLISTKHLQDLFEKKQLGIQVYAVHPGIVNTNLFDYSYLKRLKFLNKYTMKTPEQGATSIVYAATNDKIKEHGGIYINNCIEDKNVNPLVYDKFTQEELLRISLEQVQLKDLFQFIDN
;
A
#
# COMPACT_ATOMS: atom_id res chain seq x y z
N MET A 1 -29.81 9.76 -13.45
CA MET A 1 -29.29 9.48 -14.80
C MET A 1 -28.78 10.73 -15.53
N PHE A 2 -29.54 11.81 -15.61
CA PHE A 2 -29.14 13.05 -16.34
C PHE A 2 -27.84 13.69 -15.81
N PHE A 3 -27.65 13.79 -14.50
CA PHE A 3 -26.40 14.32 -13.91
C PHE A 3 -25.17 13.43 -14.15
N LEU A 4 -25.32 12.13 -14.24
CA LEU A 4 -24.26 11.18 -14.57
C LEU A 4 -23.79 11.32 -16.02
N SER A 5 -24.73 11.55 -16.95
CA SER A 5 -24.40 11.76 -18.39
C SER A 5 -23.70 13.09 -18.63
N VAL A 6 -24.12 14.17 -17.97
CA VAL A 6 -23.49 15.50 -18.08
C VAL A 6 -22.08 15.50 -17.48
N SER A 7 -21.88 14.87 -16.31
CA SER A 7 -20.54 14.71 -15.70
C SER A 7 -19.61 13.86 -16.56
N MET A 8 -20.12 12.82 -17.21
CA MET A 8 -19.35 11.96 -18.09
C MET A 8 -18.98 12.66 -19.41
N CYS A 9 -19.89 13.45 -20.00
CA CYS A 9 -19.59 14.27 -21.17
C CYS A 9 -18.60 15.40 -20.87
N ALA A 10 -18.77 16.13 -19.76
CA ALA A 10 -17.83 17.16 -19.32
C ALA A 10 -16.44 16.57 -19.02
N PHE A 11 -16.39 15.36 -18.47
CA PHE A 11 -15.16 14.62 -18.21
C PHE A 11 -14.47 14.18 -19.51
N LEU A 12 -15.21 13.60 -20.47
CA LEU A 12 -14.71 13.25 -21.79
C LEU A 12 -14.19 14.47 -22.56
N CYS A 13 -14.90 15.59 -22.53
CA CYS A 13 -14.48 16.84 -23.14
C CYS A 13 -13.22 17.43 -22.46
N SER A 14 -13.10 17.31 -21.14
CA SER A 14 -11.92 17.73 -20.40
C SER A 14 -10.69 16.87 -20.74
N CYS A 15 -10.86 15.55 -20.85
CA CYS A 15 -9.82 14.64 -21.31
C CYS A 15 -9.37 14.94 -22.74
N LEU A 16 -10.34 15.21 -23.63
CA LEU A 16 -10.10 15.59 -25.02
C LEU A 16 -9.34 16.93 -25.15
N TYR A 17 -9.61 17.90 -24.30
CA TYR A 17 -8.97 19.22 -24.35
C TYR A 17 -7.53 19.23 -23.85
N TYR A 18 -7.21 18.40 -22.84
CA TYR A 18 -5.89 18.43 -22.17
C TYR A 18 -4.87 17.44 -22.68
N TYR A 19 -5.28 16.37 -23.36
CA TYR A 19 -4.38 15.40 -23.97
C TYR A 19 -4.34 15.61 -25.49
N LYS A 20 -3.42 16.44 -25.99
CA LYS A 20 -3.09 16.46 -27.42
C LYS A 20 -2.32 15.18 -27.77
N PRO A 21 -2.88 14.26 -28.55
CA PRO A 21 -2.26 12.99 -28.86
C PRO A 21 -1.13 13.15 -29.87
N ARG A 22 -0.07 12.36 -29.70
CA ARG A 22 0.96 12.18 -30.73
C ARG A 22 0.66 11.04 -31.72
N THR A 23 -0.25 10.11 -31.39
CA THR A 23 -0.78 9.08 -32.29
C THR A 23 -2.18 8.63 -31.85
N ASP A 24 -3.10 8.35 -32.79
CA ASP A 24 -4.54 8.12 -32.53
C ASP A 24 -4.86 6.89 -31.67
N LYS A 25 -4.08 5.79 -31.79
CA LYS A 25 -4.33 4.54 -31.04
C LYS A 25 -4.02 4.66 -29.56
N HIS A 26 -2.94 5.34 -29.19
CA HIS A 26 -2.53 5.52 -27.79
C HIS A 26 -3.53 6.35 -26.99
N TYR A 27 -4.15 7.30 -27.65
CA TYR A 27 -5.17 8.16 -27.07
C TYR A 27 -6.45 7.43 -26.67
N LEU A 28 -6.96 6.55 -27.54
CA LEU A 28 -8.14 5.74 -27.23
C LEU A 28 -7.91 4.83 -26.02
N ILE A 29 -6.73 4.28 -25.87
CA ILE A 29 -6.35 3.46 -24.72
C ILE A 29 -6.35 4.29 -23.43
N ILE A 30 -5.80 5.51 -23.46
CA ILE A 30 -5.80 6.41 -22.28
C ILE A 30 -7.25 6.78 -21.89
N ILE A 31 -8.11 7.13 -22.86
CA ILE A 31 -9.52 7.42 -22.60
C ILE A 31 -10.20 6.21 -21.97
N TYR A 32 -10.03 5.03 -22.56
CA TYR A 32 -10.61 3.79 -22.06
C TYR A 32 -10.25 3.56 -20.58
N TYR A 33 -8.96 3.58 -20.23
CA TYR A 33 -8.55 3.38 -18.84
C TYR A 33 -8.98 4.51 -17.91
N THR A 34 -9.02 5.74 -18.38
CA THR A 34 -9.56 6.87 -17.60
C THR A 34 -11.03 6.65 -17.24
N VAL A 35 -11.84 6.18 -18.20
CA VAL A 35 -13.26 5.85 -17.97
C VAL A 35 -13.39 4.67 -16.99
N ILE A 36 -12.66 3.57 -17.23
CA ILE A 36 -12.70 2.40 -16.34
C ILE A 36 -12.31 2.76 -14.91
N TYR A 37 -11.22 3.51 -14.72
CA TYR A 37 -10.81 3.97 -13.38
C TYR A 37 -11.86 4.85 -12.72
N SER A 38 -12.53 5.71 -13.50
CA SER A 38 -13.62 6.55 -12.97
C SER A 38 -14.80 5.71 -12.50
N LEU A 39 -15.19 4.69 -13.27
CA LEU A 39 -16.27 3.77 -12.90
C LEU A 39 -15.92 2.96 -11.64
N VAL A 40 -14.68 2.46 -11.56
CA VAL A 40 -14.20 1.75 -10.38
C VAL A 40 -14.18 2.68 -9.16
N ALA A 41 -13.70 3.92 -9.30
CA ALA A 41 -13.67 4.90 -8.22
C ALA A 41 -15.09 5.26 -7.75
N LEU A 42 -16.04 5.50 -8.66
CA LEU A 42 -17.43 5.79 -8.32
C LEU A 42 -18.10 4.62 -7.58
N LYS A 43 -17.89 3.39 -8.07
CA LYS A 43 -18.38 2.17 -7.39
C LYS A 43 -17.81 2.07 -5.99
N GLU A 44 -16.51 2.33 -5.82
CA GLU A 44 -15.84 2.25 -4.52
C GLU A 44 -16.31 3.34 -3.55
N MET A 45 -16.48 4.58 -4.02
CA MET A 45 -17.03 5.67 -3.20
C MET A 45 -18.44 5.34 -2.70
N PHE A 46 -19.28 4.70 -3.54
CA PHE A 46 -20.60 4.23 -3.13
C PHE A 46 -20.50 3.10 -2.10
N TYR A 47 -19.59 2.13 -2.33
CA TYR A 47 -19.31 1.05 -1.39
C TYR A 47 -18.80 1.58 -0.04
N ASP A 48 -17.90 2.55 -0.05
CA ASP A 48 -17.38 3.23 1.14
C ASP A 48 -18.51 3.89 1.95
N ARG A 49 -19.47 4.50 1.28
CA ARG A 49 -20.62 5.15 1.93
C ARG A 49 -21.58 4.15 2.58
N ILE A 50 -21.88 3.04 1.91
CA ILE A 50 -22.71 1.97 2.45
C ILE A 50 -22.06 1.31 3.67
N ASN A 51 -20.75 1.08 3.61
CA ASN A 51 -19.97 0.39 4.63
C ASN A 51 -19.34 1.33 5.67
N ALA A 52 -19.64 2.62 5.65
CA ALA A 52 -19.06 3.61 6.58
C ALA A 52 -19.22 3.22 8.05
N LYS A 53 -20.34 2.57 8.42
CA LYS A 53 -20.60 2.06 9.78
C LYS A 53 -19.63 0.97 10.25
N ASN A 54 -19.05 0.22 9.30
CA ASN A 54 -18.12 -0.86 9.57
C ASN A 54 -16.67 -0.33 9.70
N ASN A 55 -16.37 0.84 9.09
CA ASN A 55 -15.04 1.43 9.06
C ASN A 55 -14.66 2.05 10.43
N LYS A 56 -14.46 1.19 11.41
CA LYS A 56 -14.07 1.54 12.79
C LYS A 56 -13.21 0.46 13.43
N THR A 57 -12.26 0.88 14.26
CA THR A 57 -11.43 -0.02 15.06
C THR A 57 -11.26 0.55 16.47
N ALA A 58 -11.12 -0.33 17.45
CA ALA A 58 -10.75 0.06 18.79
C ALA A 58 -9.24 0.32 18.83
N LEU A 59 -8.84 1.39 19.50
CA LEU A 59 -7.44 1.72 19.75
C LEU A 59 -7.08 1.22 21.16
N LEU A 60 -6.81 -0.07 21.27
CA LEU A 60 -6.46 -0.69 22.54
C LEU A 60 -4.95 -0.56 22.79
N PRO A 61 -4.52 -0.32 24.06
CA PRO A 61 -3.11 -0.26 24.40
C PRO A 61 -2.38 -1.58 24.06
N MET A 62 -1.23 -1.48 23.41
CA MET A 62 -0.33 -2.57 23.03
C MET A 62 1.12 -2.23 23.39
N PRO A 63 1.42 -1.98 24.69
CA PRO A 63 2.74 -1.58 25.12
C PRO A 63 3.78 -2.64 24.80
N GLY A 64 4.99 -2.18 24.43
CA GLY A 64 6.09 -3.07 24.05
C GLY A 64 6.05 -3.55 22.59
N LYS A 65 4.96 -3.30 21.84
CA LYS A 65 4.94 -3.61 20.41
C LYS A 65 5.69 -2.55 19.60
N ILE A 66 6.35 -3.00 18.53
CA ILE A 66 7.13 -2.18 17.61
C ILE A 66 6.50 -2.28 16.24
N ALA A 67 6.21 -1.13 15.63
CA ALA A 67 5.64 -1.03 14.28
C ALA A 67 6.55 -0.20 13.35
N ILE A 68 6.76 -0.67 12.13
CA ILE A 68 7.37 0.11 11.05
C ILE A 68 6.27 0.51 10.07
N ILE A 69 6.29 1.77 9.63
CA ILE A 69 5.43 2.25 8.55
C ILE A 69 6.23 3.01 7.49
N THR A 70 6.17 2.56 6.24
CA THR A 70 6.71 3.31 5.10
C THR A 70 5.76 4.43 4.68
N GLY A 71 6.30 5.61 4.33
CA GLY A 71 5.48 6.76 3.96
C GLY A 71 4.62 7.32 5.08
N GLY A 72 5.02 7.11 6.35
CA GLY A 72 4.29 7.52 7.55
C GLY A 72 4.24 9.03 7.79
N SER A 73 4.98 9.86 7.03
CA SER A 73 5.15 11.28 7.34
C SER A 73 4.03 12.20 6.83
N ARG A 74 3.05 11.69 6.05
CA ARG A 74 1.95 12.48 5.48
C ARG A 74 0.76 11.63 5.05
N GLY A 75 -0.37 12.30 4.78
CA GLY A 75 -1.59 11.68 4.25
C GLY A 75 -2.15 10.61 5.18
N ILE A 76 -2.53 9.45 4.62
CA ILE A 76 -3.05 8.32 5.40
C ILE A 76 -2.01 7.84 6.40
N GLY A 77 -0.73 7.75 6.00
CA GLY A 77 0.35 7.27 6.85
C GLY A 77 0.52 8.09 8.12
N SER A 78 0.34 9.42 8.09
CA SER A 78 0.43 10.26 9.29
C SER A 78 -0.68 9.98 10.30
N GLU A 79 -1.89 9.64 9.84
CA GLU A 79 -2.98 9.25 10.71
C GLU A 79 -2.80 7.84 11.28
N VAL A 80 -2.23 6.92 10.49
CA VAL A 80 -1.84 5.59 11.00
C VAL A 80 -0.82 5.74 12.12
N VAL A 81 0.22 6.58 11.95
CA VAL A 81 1.21 6.87 13.01
C VAL A 81 0.51 7.40 14.26
N ARG A 82 -0.38 8.39 14.13
CA ARG A 82 -1.12 8.95 15.27
C ARG A 82 -1.92 7.88 16.02
N MET A 83 -2.68 7.05 15.29
CA MET A 83 -3.50 6.00 15.88
C MET A 83 -2.66 4.90 16.55
N LEU A 84 -1.53 4.50 15.97
CA LEU A 84 -0.65 3.50 16.58
C LEU A 84 0.03 4.04 17.86
N LEU A 85 0.39 5.33 17.89
CA LEU A 85 0.89 5.97 19.12
C LEU A 85 -0.18 6.01 20.21
N GLN A 86 -1.45 6.22 19.86
CA GLN A 86 -2.57 6.11 20.81
C GLN A 86 -2.76 4.71 21.36
N CYS A 87 -2.33 3.68 20.61
CA CYS A 87 -2.27 2.29 21.08
C CYS A 87 -1.00 1.99 21.92
N ASP A 88 -0.22 2.99 22.33
CA ASP A 88 1.03 2.83 23.09
C ASP A 88 2.08 1.94 22.39
N ILE A 89 2.10 1.95 21.05
CA ILE A 89 3.06 1.23 20.21
C ILE A 89 4.30 2.11 19.96
N GLU A 90 5.50 1.51 19.93
CA GLU A 90 6.68 2.19 19.38
C GLU A 90 6.61 2.19 17.85
N VAL A 91 6.52 3.40 17.25
CA VAL A 91 6.32 3.58 15.80
C VAL A 91 7.59 4.09 15.13
N ILE A 92 8.10 3.34 14.19
CA ILE A 92 9.23 3.69 13.33
C ILE A 92 8.68 4.24 12.03
N ILE A 93 8.83 5.56 11.84
CA ILE A 93 8.38 6.28 10.64
C ILE A 93 9.50 6.20 9.60
N ALA A 94 9.31 5.39 8.58
CA ALA A 94 10.23 5.26 7.46
C ALA A 94 9.82 6.21 6.32
N CYS A 95 10.63 7.24 6.02
CA CYS A 95 10.32 8.26 5.02
C CYS A 95 11.55 8.84 4.34
N ARG A 96 11.39 9.44 3.15
CA ARG A 96 12.50 10.01 2.38
C ARG A 96 13.16 11.22 3.04
N THR A 97 12.38 12.01 3.75
CA THR A 97 12.82 13.28 4.38
C THR A 97 12.55 13.22 5.88
N PRO A 98 13.53 12.81 6.69
CA PRO A 98 13.37 12.63 8.14
C PRO A 98 12.81 13.86 8.86
N SER A 99 13.23 15.06 8.49
CA SER A 99 12.73 16.30 9.10
C SER A 99 11.21 16.50 8.98
N VAL A 100 10.57 15.90 7.96
CA VAL A 100 9.09 15.93 7.83
C VAL A 100 8.45 14.96 8.83
N GLY A 101 9.08 13.81 9.07
CA GLY A 101 8.66 12.86 10.10
C GLY A 101 8.78 13.44 11.50
N GLU A 102 9.88 14.10 11.81
CA GLU A 102 10.09 14.77 13.11
C GLU A 102 9.06 15.89 13.37
N LYS A 103 8.78 16.72 12.36
CA LYS A 103 7.71 17.73 12.43
C LYS A 103 6.32 17.10 12.66
N LEU A 104 6.05 15.93 12.07
CA LEU A 104 4.81 15.20 12.32
C LEU A 104 4.73 14.75 13.78
N ILE A 105 5.81 14.17 14.33
CA ILE A 105 5.84 13.74 15.73
C ILE A 105 5.52 14.91 16.65
N SER A 106 6.18 16.07 16.47
CA SER A 106 5.91 17.27 17.24
C SER A 106 4.43 17.66 17.21
N LYS A 107 3.82 17.72 16.02
CA LYS A 107 2.39 18.02 15.85
C LYS A 107 1.48 17.01 16.54
N ILE A 108 1.81 15.71 16.49
CA ILE A 108 1.02 14.68 17.18
C ILE A 108 1.12 14.87 18.69
N ARG A 109 2.30 15.18 19.23
CA ARG A 109 2.49 15.45 20.65
C ARG A 109 1.75 16.72 21.09
N GLU A 110 1.81 17.80 20.32
CA GLU A 110 1.06 19.04 20.53
C GLU A 110 -0.47 18.82 20.52
N SER A 111 -0.96 17.83 19.76
CA SER A 111 -2.39 17.46 19.76
C SER A 111 -2.85 16.64 20.98
N GLY A 112 -1.95 16.38 21.94
CA GLY A 112 -2.25 15.70 23.20
C GLY A 112 -2.02 14.18 23.19
N VAL A 113 -1.48 13.60 22.12
CA VAL A 113 -1.09 12.18 22.10
C VAL A 113 0.27 12.03 22.76
N THR A 114 0.30 11.56 24.00
CA THR A 114 1.52 11.41 24.81
C THR A 114 2.04 9.99 24.92
N THR A 115 1.19 9.00 24.60
CA THR A 115 1.50 7.56 24.62
C THR A 115 2.37 7.12 23.43
N GLY A 116 2.93 5.94 23.51
CA GLY A 116 3.80 5.33 22.50
C GLY A 116 5.12 6.09 22.30
N LYS A 117 6.04 5.49 21.60
CA LYS A 117 7.32 6.10 21.20
C LYS A 117 7.34 6.27 19.69
N ALA A 118 8.01 7.30 19.19
CA ALA A 118 8.18 7.51 17.76
C ALA A 118 9.64 7.79 17.41
N LYS A 119 10.12 7.15 16.34
CA LYS A 119 11.44 7.42 15.77
C LYS A 119 11.32 7.56 14.26
N VAL A 120 12.20 8.33 13.67
CA VAL A 120 12.22 8.55 12.20
C VAL A 120 13.50 7.99 11.60
N TYR A 121 13.35 7.23 10.53
CA TYR A 121 14.46 6.70 9.76
C TYR A 121 14.28 7.04 8.28
N LYS A 122 15.42 7.27 7.61
CA LYS A 122 15.42 7.55 6.18
C LYS A 122 15.25 6.26 5.38
N ILE A 123 14.34 6.28 4.40
CA ILE A 123 14.19 5.27 3.35
C ILE A 123 13.72 5.94 2.06
N ASP A 124 14.26 5.53 0.92
CA ASP A 124 13.72 5.86 -0.40
C ASP A 124 13.29 4.57 -1.12
N ASN A 125 11.98 4.39 -1.25
CA ASN A 125 11.39 3.23 -1.94
C ASN A 125 11.67 3.21 -3.46
N ASN A 126 12.33 4.22 -4.02
CA ASN A 126 12.85 4.22 -5.39
C ASN A 126 14.29 3.73 -5.48
N SER A 127 14.85 3.19 -4.41
CA SER A 127 16.23 2.70 -4.34
C SER A 127 16.31 1.44 -3.50
N LEU A 128 16.60 0.31 -4.12
CA LEU A 128 16.79 -0.96 -3.42
C LEU A 128 17.96 -0.89 -2.43
N GLU A 129 19.02 -0.15 -2.77
CA GLU A 129 20.12 0.13 -1.85
C GLU A 129 19.64 0.84 -0.58
N SER A 130 18.82 1.90 -0.71
CA SER A 130 18.26 2.62 0.44
C SER A 130 17.34 1.74 1.29
N VAL A 131 16.59 0.83 0.66
CA VAL A 131 15.76 -0.16 1.37
C VAL A 131 16.65 -1.11 2.19
N LYS A 132 17.76 -1.58 1.61
CA LYS A 132 18.72 -2.45 2.29
C LYS A 132 19.40 -1.74 3.47
N GLU A 133 19.92 -0.53 3.27
CA GLU A 133 20.54 0.31 4.31
C GLU A 133 19.59 0.54 5.49
N PHE A 134 18.32 0.85 5.19
CA PHE A 134 17.27 1.00 6.20
C PHE A 134 17.05 -0.30 6.98
N ALA A 135 16.89 -1.44 6.27
CA ALA A 135 16.66 -2.73 6.92
C ALA A 135 17.86 -3.15 7.79
N ASP A 136 19.09 -2.91 7.33
CA ASP A 136 20.31 -3.24 8.10
C ASP A 136 20.39 -2.38 9.37
N LYS A 137 20.03 -1.10 9.29
CA LYS A 137 19.98 -0.22 10.46
C LYS A 137 18.89 -0.66 11.45
N ILE A 138 17.73 -1.08 10.97
CA ILE A 138 16.67 -1.60 11.84
C ILE A 138 17.11 -2.90 12.53
N LYS A 139 17.76 -3.82 11.83
CA LYS A 139 18.30 -5.05 12.42
C LYS A 139 19.42 -4.81 13.44
N HIS A 140 20.18 -3.70 13.30
CA HIS A 140 21.16 -3.28 14.30
C HIS A 140 20.49 -2.70 15.55
N ASP A 141 19.43 -1.89 15.39
CA ASP A 141 18.82 -1.14 16.47
C ASP A 141 17.72 -1.90 17.23
N TYR A 142 17.19 -3.00 16.64
CA TYR A 142 16.06 -3.78 17.16
C TYR A 142 16.26 -5.29 16.99
N ASN A 143 15.80 -6.05 17.98
CA ASN A 143 15.87 -7.53 17.98
C ASN A 143 14.55 -8.20 17.56
N GLU A 144 13.46 -7.45 17.47
CA GLU A 144 12.14 -7.96 17.10
C GLU A 144 11.31 -6.87 16.42
N LEU A 145 10.33 -7.30 15.60
CA LEU A 145 9.36 -6.44 14.95
C LEU A 145 7.98 -7.11 14.99
N HIS A 146 6.97 -6.37 15.40
CA HIS A 146 5.61 -6.92 15.54
C HIS A 146 4.70 -6.56 14.38
N ILE A 147 4.88 -5.37 13.79
CA ILE A 147 4.01 -4.87 12.73
C ILE A 147 4.85 -4.17 11.65
N LEU A 148 4.69 -4.61 10.39
CA LEU A 148 5.27 -3.95 9.21
C LEU A 148 4.13 -3.43 8.33
N ILE A 149 4.05 -2.12 8.13
CA ILE A 149 3.04 -1.48 7.28
C ILE A 149 3.70 -0.92 6.02
N ASN A 150 3.52 -1.61 4.91
CA ASN A 150 3.94 -1.23 3.58
C ASN A 150 2.92 -0.26 2.98
N ASN A 151 3.02 1.03 3.38
CA ASN A 151 2.02 2.06 3.04
C ASN A 151 2.51 3.04 1.97
N ALA A 152 3.81 3.28 1.82
CA ALA A 152 4.30 4.22 0.80
C ALA A 152 3.75 3.89 -0.60
N GLY A 153 3.33 4.91 -1.34
CA GLY A 153 2.78 4.70 -2.67
C GLY A 153 2.70 5.99 -3.48
N ILE A 154 2.75 5.81 -4.79
CA ILE A 154 2.56 6.85 -5.81
C ILE A 154 1.57 6.34 -6.84
N MET A 155 0.88 7.25 -7.54
CA MET A 155 -0.20 6.92 -8.48
C MET A 155 -0.15 7.82 -9.70
N PHE A 156 -0.27 7.21 -10.88
CA PHE A 156 -0.41 7.87 -12.19
C PHE A 156 0.72 8.84 -12.53
N THR A 157 1.91 8.57 -12.01
CA THR A 157 3.10 9.38 -12.31
C THR A 157 3.51 9.24 -13.76
N PRO A 158 4.17 10.25 -14.36
CA PRO A 158 4.82 10.10 -15.67
C PRO A 158 5.82 8.93 -15.66
N GLN A 159 6.07 8.36 -16.83
CA GLN A 159 7.07 7.31 -16.97
C GLN A 159 8.42 7.81 -16.45
N LYS A 160 8.96 7.10 -15.49
CA LYS A 160 10.27 7.38 -14.93
C LYS A 160 10.90 6.10 -14.41
N GLU A 161 12.10 5.83 -14.85
CA GLU A 161 12.91 4.70 -14.37
C GLU A 161 13.67 5.11 -13.10
N THR A 162 13.75 4.21 -12.13
CA THR A 162 14.60 4.34 -10.94
C THR A 162 16.05 4.04 -11.30
N LYS A 163 17.00 4.33 -10.39
CA LYS A 163 18.40 3.96 -10.58
C LYS A 163 18.65 2.45 -10.68
N ASP A 164 17.71 1.65 -10.17
CA ASP A 164 17.75 0.20 -10.22
C ASP A 164 17.14 -0.38 -11.53
N GLY A 165 16.69 0.48 -12.46
CA GLY A 165 16.19 0.09 -13.78
C GLY A 165 14.70 -0.29 -13.81
N PHE A 166 13.93 0.05 -12.78
CA PHE A 166 12.51 -0.27 -12.68
C PHE A 166 11.60 0.96 -12.82
N ASP A 167 10.37 0.77 -13.31
CA ASP A 167 9.38 1.84 -13.26
C ASP A 167 9.14 2.29 -11.80
N GLN A 168 9.02 3.60 -11.59
CA GLN A 168 8.91 4.15 -10.24
C GLN A 168 7.65 3.73 -9.48
N GLN A 169 6.51 3.44 -10.15
CA GLN A 169 5.31 2.94 -9.47
C GLN A 169 5.47 1.47 -9.09
N TRP A 170 6.07 0.66 -9.98
CA TRP A 170 6.42 -0.72 -9.66
C TRP A 170 7.37 -0.79 -8.46
N SER A 171 8.47 -0.03 -8.54
CA SER A 171 9.49 0.02 -7.48
C SER A 171 8.91 0.50 -6.15
N THR A 172 8.26 1.68 -6.13
CA THR A 172 7.76 2.28 -4.88
C THR A 172 6.62 1.49 -4.26
N ASN A 173 5.64 1.04 -5.07
CA ASN A 173 4.41 0.45 -4.52
C ASN A 173 4.59 -1.02 -4.16
N TYR A 174 5.43 -1.76 -4.90
CA TYR A 174 5.52 -3.21 -4.74
C TYR A 174 6.93 -3.70 -4.44
N LEU A 175 7.90 -3.53 -5.35
CA LEU A 175 9.19 -4.22 -5.28
C LEU A 175 9.99 -3.87 -4.03
N SER A 176 10.04 -2.59 -3.67
CA SER A 176 10.72 -2.12 -2.45
C SER A 176 10.11 -2.69 -1.19
N HIS A 177 8.78 -2.82 -1.14
CA HIS A 177 8.05 -3.38 -0.01
C HIS A 177 8.22 -4.90 0.09
N PHE A 178 8.24 -5.59 -1.04
CA PHE A 178 8.59 -7.01 -1.09
C PHE A 178 10.01 -7.22 -0.54
N TYR A 179 11.00 -6.45 -1.03
CA TYR A 179 12.38 -6.53 -0.57
C TYR A 179 12.52 -6.22 0.91
N LEU A 180 11.90 -5.13 1.39
CA LEU A 180 11.88 -4.76 2.80
C LEU A 180 11.28 -5.87 3.66
N THR A 181 10.18 -6.48 3.21
CA THR A 181 9.54 -7.61 3.90
C THR A 181 10.51 -8.78 4.06
N VAL A 182 11.21 -9.19 2.99
CA VAL A 182 12.17 -10.30 3.04
C VAL A 182 13.34 -9.99 3.97
N LEU A 183 13.89 -8.77 3.90
CA LEU A 183 15.01 -8.35 4.76
C LEU A 183 14.65 -8.30 6.25
N LEU A 184 13.39 -8.03 6.59
CA LEU A 184 12.91 -7.92 7.97
C LEU A 184 12.20 -9.19 8.48
N LEU A 185 12.11 -10.26 7.68
CA LEU A 185 11.51 -11.53 8.12
C LEU A 185 12.11 -12.09 9.43
N PRO A 186 13.45 -12.04 9.67
CA PRO A 186 14.00 -12.49 10.95
C PRO A 186 13.44 -11.74 12.16
N LEU A 187 13.29 -10.43 12.07
CA LEU A 187 12.72 -9.60 13.14
C LEU A 187 11.22 -9.85 13.33
N LEU A 188 10.47 -10.04 12.22
CA LEU A 188 9.04 -10.38 12.27
C LEU A 188 8.82 -11.75 12.91
N LYS A 189 9.66 -12.74 12.59
CA LYS A 189 9.64 -14.05 13.24
C LYS A 189 9.97 -13.93 14.74
N ALA A 190 10.98 -13.14 15.09
CA ALA A 190 11.35 -12.89 16.48
C ALA A 190 10.28 -12.13 17.28
N GLY A 191 9.48 -11.26 16.62
CA GLY A 191 8.36 -10.54 17.24
C GLY A 191 7.09 -11.37 17.42
N SER A 192 7.00 -12.53 16.77
CA SER A 192 5.89 -13.45 16.92
C SER A 192 5.95 -14.21 18.26
N ARG A 193 4.80 -14.46 18.87
CA ARG A 193 4.63 -15.26 20.08
C ARG A 193 3.46 -16.23 19.89
N PRO A 194 3.39 -17.33 20.65
CA PRO A 194 2.23 -18.23 20.64
C PRO A 194 0.92 -17.45 20.81
N LYS A 195 -0.01 -17.60 19.87
CA LYS A 195 -1.30 -16.89 19.80
C LYS A 195 -1.22 -15.37 19.56
N GLU A 196 -0.05 -14.84 19.28
CA GLU A 196 0.17 -13.42 19.02
C GLU A 196 1.14 -13.24 17.84
N ASN A 197 0.62 -13.49 16.64
CA ASN A 197 1.38 -13.42 15.39
C ASN A 197 1.84 -12.00 15.10
N SER A 198 3.04 -11.82 14.55
CA SER A 198 3.40 -10.55 13.94
C SER A 198 2.64 -10.34 12.63
N ARG A 199 2.54 -9.08 12.17
CA ARG A 199 1.67 -8.71 11.07
C ARG A 199 2.39 -7.90 10.00
N ILE A 200 2.09 -8.22 8.75
CA ILE A 200 2.47 -7.44 7.58
C ILE A 200 1.20 -6.89 6.96
N VAL A 201 1.14 -5.58 6.75
CA VAL A 201 -0.01 -4.89 6.16
C VAL A 201 0.42 -4.20 4.87
N ASN A 202 -0.02 -4.72 3.73
CA ASN A 202 0.24 -4.16 2.42
C ASN A 202 -0.90 -3.23 2.00
N VAL A 203 -0.63 -1.93 1.84
CA VAL A 203 -1.65 -0.96 1.44
C VAL A 203 -1.85 -1.02 -0.08
N SER A 204 -2.83 -1.83 -0.49
CA SER A 204 -3.25 -2.02 -1.87
C SER A 204 -4.31 -0.97 -2.28
N SER A 205 -5.14 -1.27 -3.26
CA SER A 205 -6.17 -0.38 -3.81
C SER A 205 -7.23 -1.20 -4.54
N CYS A 206 -8.46 -0.67 -4.67
CA CYS A 206 -9.49 -1.21 -5.56
C CYS A 206 -9.01 -1.31 -7.03
N ALA A 207 -7.95 -0.58 -7.40
CA ALA A 207 -7.31 -0.66 -8.72
C ALA A 207 -6.78 -2.07 -9.07
N HIS A 208 -6.50 -2.93 -8.08
CA HIS A 208 -6.10 -4.32 -8.34
C HIS A 208 -7.12 -5.09 -9.19
N ARG A 209 -8.42 -4.72 -9.11
CA ARG A 209 -9.51 -5.41 -9.83
C ARG A 209 -9.40 -5.31 -11.36
N ILE A 210 -8.77 -4.23 -11.84
CA ILE A 210 -8.54 -3.99 -13.28
C ILE A 210 -7.08 -4.22 -13.69
N GLY A 211 -6.25 -4.68 -12.74
CA GLY A 211 -4.86 -5.02 -12.99
C GLY A 211 -4.73 -6.37 -13.70
N TRP A 212 -3.62 -6.53 -14.39
CA TRP A 212 -3.12 -7.78 -14.92
C TRP A 212 -1.60 -7.81 -14.78
N MET A 213 -0.98 -8.98 -14.85
CA MET A 213 0.46 -9.11 -14.70
C MET A 213 1.12 -9.22 -16.08
N ASN A 214 1.93 -8.25 -16.46
CA ASN A 214 2.72 -8.25 -17.68
C ASN A 214 4.14 -8.77 -17.39
N PHE A 215 4.27 -10.07 -17.27
CA PHE A 215 5.55 -10.69 -16.90
C PHE A 215 6.62 -10.54 -17.99
N ASP A 216 6.25 -10.39 -19.27
CA ASP A 216 7.18 -10.19 -20.37
C ASP A 216 7.77 -8.76 -20.39
N ASP A 217 7.02 -7.77 -19.90
CA ASP A 217 7.46 -6.37 -19.79
C ASP A 217 6.90 -5.73 -18.51
N ILE A 218 7.41 -6.17 -17.36
CA ILE A 218 6.94 -5.76 -16.02
C ILE A 218 7.02 -4.23 -15.80
N ASN A 219 7.90 -3.57 -16.51
CA ASN A 219 8.13 -2.12 -16.46
C ASN A 219 7.31 -1.34 -17.50
N PHE A 220 6.54 -2.01 -18.36
CA PHE A 220 5.80 -1.40 -19.49
C PHE A 220 6.70 -0.49 -20.36
N LYS A 221 7.94 -0.92 -20.64
CA LYS A 221 8.90 -0.13 -21.44
C LYS A 221 8.40 0.12 -22.86
N GLN A 222 7.74 -0.88 -23.48
CA GLN A 222 7.31 -0.79 -24.87
C GLN A 222 6.02 0.01 -25.03
N ASN A 223 5.04 -0.15 -24.13
CA ASN A 223 3.72 0.46 -24.23
C ASN A 223 3.31 1.05 -22.86
N PHE A 224 4.04 2.07 -22.41
CA PHE A 224 3.79 2.67 -21.10
C PHE A 224 2.37 3.20 -21.00
N ASN A 225 1.69 2.75 -19.97
CA ASN A 225 0.40 3.29 -19.54
C ASN A 225 0.38 3.40 -18.02
N THR A 226 0.37 4.62 -17.52
CA THR A 226 0.50 4.91 -16.09
C THR A 226 -0.61 4.27 -15.25
N TYR A 227 -1.82 4.11 -15.82
CA TYR A 227 -2.95 3.45 -15.18
C TYR A 227 -2.70 1.95 -15.00
N LEU A 228 -2.19 1.30 -16.05
CA LEU A 228 -1.88 -0.14 -16.03
C LEU A 228 -0.74 -0.45 -15.05
N VAL A 229 0.33 0.33 -15.09
CA VAL A 229 1.47 0.15 -14.18
C VAL A 229 1.02 0.28 -12.71
N TYR A 230 0.18 1.28 -12.42
CA TYR A 230 -0.38 1.42 -11.08
C TYR A 230 -1.25 0.22 -10.69
N ALA A 231 -2.19 -0.19 -11.56
CA ALA A 231 -3.06 -1.35 -11.30
C ALA A 231 -2.26 -2.63 -11.09
N GLN A 232 -1.24 -2.88 -11.94
CA GLN A 232 -0.32 -4.01 -11.80
C GLN A 232 0.39 -3.99 -10.44
N SER A 233 0.95 -2.83 -10.03
CA SER A 233 1.66 -2.72 -8.75
C SER A 233 0.74 -3.03 -7.55
N LYS A 234 -0.55 -2.62 -7.63
CA LYS A 234 -1.54 -2.89 -6.59
C LYS A 234 -2.07 -4.32 -6.60
N LEU A 235 -2.15 -4.93 -7.79
CA LEU A 235 -2.46 -6.35 -7.92
C LEU A 235 -1.31 -7.22 -7.39
N ALA A 236 -0.06 -6.88 -7.72
CA ALA A 236 1.12 -7.58 -7.22
C ALA A 236 1.18 -7.60 -5.68
N GLN A 237 0.83 -6.48 -5.01
CA GLN A 237 0.72 -6.45 -3.56
C GLN A 237 -0.29 -7.48 -3.02
N LEU A 238 -1.44 -7.65 -3.69
CA LEU A 238 -2.48 -8.57 -3.23
C LEU A 238 -2.12 -10.03 -3.53
N ILE A 239 -1.59 -10.33 -4.72
CA ILE A 239 -1.06 -11.66 -5.08
C ILE A 239 0.01 -12.08 -4.09
N SER A 240 0.98 -11.20 -3.84
CA SER A 240 2.07 -11.43 -2.88
C SER A 240 1.54 -11.63 -1.45
N THR A 241 0.52 -10.88 -1.01
CA THR A 241 -0.13 -11.06 0.29
C THR A 241 -0.64 -12.48 0.46
N LYS A 242 -1.41 -12.99 -0.52
CA LYS A 242 -1.96 -14.35 -0.47
C LYS A 242 -0.86 -15.40 -0.51
N HIS A 243 0.08 -15.26 -1.42
CA HIS A 243 1.15 -16.25 -1.60
C HIS A 243 2.11 -16.30 -0.41
N LEU A 244 2.54 -15.16 0.12
CA LEU A 244 3.39 -15.10 1.31
C LEU A 244 2.69 -15.69 2.54
N GLN A 245 1.39 -15.46 2.71
CA GLN A 245 0.64 -16.08 3.80
C GLN A 245 0.71 -17.61 3.72
N ASP A 246 0.42 -18.19 2.54
CA ASP A 246 0.46 -19.65 2.34
C ASP A 246 1.85 -20.21 2.64
N LEU A 247 2.93 -19.51 2.24
CA LEU A 247 4.30 -19.91 2.48
C LEU A 247 4.71 -19.80 3.97
N PHE A 248 4.27 -18.73 4.65
CA PHE A 248 4.58 -18.50 6.06
C PHE A 248 3.83 -19.48 6.97
N GLU A 249 2.59 -19.83 6.63
CA GLU A 249 1.84 -20.88 7.32
C GLU A 249 2.52 -22.26 7.16
N LYS A 250 2.94 -22.61 5.95
CA LYS A 250 3.67 -23.86 5.68
C LYS A 250 4.98 -23.95 6.47
N LYS A 251 5.68 -22.82 6.65
CA LYS A 251 6.92 -22.74 7.47
C LYS A 251 6.66 -22.46 8.97
N GLN A 252 5.41 -22.29 9.38
CA GLN A 252 5.01 -22.00 10.77
C GLN A 252 5.73 -20.78 11.37
N LEU A 253 5.84 -19.70 10.61
CA LEU A 253 6.60 -18.51 11.03
C LEU A 253 5.87 -17.64 12.07
N GLY A 254 4.58 -17.84 12.29
CA GLY A 254 3.77 -17.00 13.17
C GLY A 254 3.60 -15.57 12.64
N ILE A 255 3.54 -15.40 11.31
CA ILE A 255 3.38 -14.10 10.65
C ILE A 255 2.08 -14.10 9.85
N GLN A 256 1.24 -13.07 10.04
CA GLN A 256 0.03 -12.86 9.26
C GLN A 256 0.22 -11.74 8.26
N VAL A 257 -0.22 -11.94 7.02
CA VAL A 257 -0.08 -10.96 5.93
C VAL A 257 -1.46 -10.50 5.48
N TYR A 258 -1.68 -9.19 5.42
CA TYR A 258 -2.95 -8.57 5.02
C TYR A 258 -2.74 -7.62 3.87
N ALA A 259 -3.70 -7.57 2.93
CA ALA A 259 -3.82 -6.49 1.97
C ALA A 259 -4.99 -5.59 2.38
N VAL A 260 -4.81 -4.27 2.31
CA VAL A 260 -5.82 -3.30 2.76
C VAL A 260 -6.11 -2.27 1.68
N HIS A 261 -7.40 -2.01 1.43
CA HIS A 261 -7.83 -0.84 0.71
C HIS A 261 -8.30 0.25 1.70
N PRO A 262 -7.66 1.43 1.70
CA PRO A 262 -8.04 2.50 2.61
C PRO A 262 -9.33 3.23 2.20
N GLY A 263 -9.90 2.90 1.03
CA GLY A 263 -10.97 3.66 0.38
C GLY A 263 -10.42 4.73 -0.57
N ILE A 264 -11.34 5.53 -1.14
CA ILE A 264 -10.97 6.70 -1.93
C ILE A 264 -10.75 7.89 -1.00
N VAL A 265 -9.48 8.16 -0.66
CA VAL A 265 -9.09 9.12 0.40
C VAL A 265 -8.53 10.40 -0.18
N ASN A 266 -9.00 11.54 0.30
CA ASN A 266 -8.54 12.87 -0.14
C ASN A 266 -7.10 13.14 0.36
N THR A 267 -6.11 12.83 -0.48
CA THR A 267 -4.68 13.00 -0.20
C THR A 267 -3.93 13.49 -1.45
N ASN A 268 -2.64 13.80 -1.27
CA ASN A 268 -1.74 14.17 -2.38
C ASN A 268 -1.45 12.99 -3.34
N LEU A 269 -1.94 11.78 -3.06
CA LEU A 269 -1.83 10.65 -3.99
C LEU A 269 -2.46 10.95 -5.35
N PHE A 270 -3.50 11.79 -5.36
CA PHE A 270 -4.22 12.20 -6.57
C PHE A 270 -3.56 13.36 -7.33
N ASP A 271 -2.32 13.78 -6.99
CA ASP A 271 -1.67 14.95 -7.59
C ASP A 271 -1.51 14.87 -9.12
N TYR A 272 -1.36 13.66 -9.66
CA TYR A 272 -1.30 13.40 -11.10
C TYR A 272 -2.64 12.96 -11.71
N SER A 273 -3.70 12.90 -10.91
CA SER A 273 -5.06 12.57 -11.36
C SER A 273 -5.86 13.83 -11.68
N TYR A 274 -6.79 13.70 -12.65
CA TYR A 274 -7.77 14.76 -12.91
C TYR A 274 -8.67 15.04 -11.69
N LEU A 275 -8.87 14.08 -10.78
CA LEU A 275 -9.63 14.25 -9.54
C LEU A 275 -9.06 15.37 -8.65
N LYS A 276 -7.76 15.69 -8.75
CA LYS A 276 -7.18 16.86 -8.07
C LYS A 276 -7.90 18.16 -8.39
N ARG A 277 -8.45 18.29 -9.60
CA ARG A 277 -9.15 19.51 -10.06
C ARG A 277 -10.56 19.61 -9.48
N LEU A 278 -11.15 18.52 -9.03
CA LEU A 278 -12.48 18.46 -8.44
C LEU A 278 -12.47 18.64 -6.90
N LYS A 279 -11.55 19.44 -6.37
CA LYS A 279 -11.31 19.62 -4.92
C LYS A 279 -12.57 19.89 -4.10
N PHE A 280 -13.52 20.61 -4.65
CA PHE A 280 -14.77 20.95 -3.96
C PHE A 280 -15.66 19.71 -3.76
N LEU A 281 -15.76 18.85 -4.78
CA LEU A 281 -16.53 17.60 -4.70
C LEU A 281 -15.83 16.58 -3.79
N ASN A 282 -14.50 16.55 -3.82
CA ASN A 282 -13.69 15.59 -3.06
C ASN A 282 -13.92 15.66 -1.55
N LYS A 283 -14.17 16.87 -1.01
CA LYS A 283 -14.43 17.06 0.43
C LYS A 283 -15.68 16.32 0.92
N TYR A 284 -16.69 16.15 0.05
CA TYR A 284 -17.98 15.55 0.42
C TYR A 284 -18.13 14.09 -0.02
N THR A 285 -17.26 13.61 -0.91
CA THR A 285 -17.38 12.31 -1.56
C THR A 285 -16.27 11.34 -1.19
N MET A 286 -15.09 11.83 -0.86
CA MET A 286 -13.93 11.04 -0.48
C MET A 286 -13.81 10.89 1.05
N LYS A 287 -13.21 9.80 1.49
CA LYS A 287 -12.81 9.62 2.90
C LYS A 287 -11.78 10.67 3.34
N THR A 288 -11.77 10.99 4.62
CA THR A 288 -10.66 11.71 5.25
C THR A 288 -9.44 10.79 5.40
N PRO A 289 -8.21 11.33 5.57
CA PRO A 289 -7.03 10.53 5.89
C PRO A 289 -7.22 9.64 7.12
N GLU A 290 -7.91 10.12 8.16
CA GLU A 290 -8.24 9.37 9.36
C GLU A 290 -9.15 8.16 9.06
N GLN A 291 -10.20 8.37 8.27
CA GLN A 291 -11.10 7.29 7.84
C GLN A 291 -10.35 6.24 6.99
N GLY A 292 -9.39 6.66 6.15
CA GLY A 292 -8.53 5.75 5.39
C GLY A 292 -7.57 4.97 6.28
N ALA A 293 -7.00 5.60 7.30
CA ALA A 293 -6.11 4.97 8.26
C ALA A 293 -6.79 3.88 9.09
N THR A 294 -8.09 4.03 9.37
CA THR A 294 -8.85 3.11 10.21
C THR A 294 -8.75 1.66 9.76
N SER A 295 -8.90 1.38 8.45
CA SER A 295 -8.79 0.01 7.92
C SER A 295 -7.37 -0.55 8.02
N ILE A 296 -6.34 0.31 7.90
CA ILE A 296 -4.93 -0.09 8.03
C ILE A 296 -4.62 -0.45 9.48
N VAL A 297 -5.05 0.39 10.42
CA VAL A 297 -4.87 0.14 11.86
C VAL A 297 -5.67 -1.09 12.30
N TYR A 298 -6.89 -1.29 11.77
CA TYR A 298 -7.66 -2.51 11.99
C TYR A 298 -6.86 -3.76 11.59
N ALA A 299 -6.27 -3.78 10.40
CA ALA A 299 -5.45 -4.91 9.96
C ALA A 299 -4.19 -5.10 10.84
N ALA A 300 -3.61 -3.99 11.30
CA ALA A 300 -2.41 -4.01 12.13
C ALA A 300 -2.65 -4.48 13.57
N THR A 301 -3.83 -4.21 14.16
CA THR A 301 -4.01 -4.33 15.63
C THR A 301 -5.23 -5.16 16.06
N ASN A 302 -6.23 -5.38 15.19
CA ASN A 302 -7.49 -5.97 15.64
C ASN A 302 -7.40 -7.48 15.86
N ASP A 303 -7.87 -7.96 17.02
CA ASP A 303 -7.81 -9.37 17.41
C ASP A 303 -8.78 -10.28 16.63
N LYS A 304 -9.82 -9.71 16.02
CA LYS A 304 -10.80 -10.51 15.26
C LYS A 304 -10.21 -11.24 14.07
N ILE A 305 -9.09 -10.74 13.54
CA ILE A 305 -8.43 -11.28 12.34
C ILE A 305 -7.04 -11.85 12.62
N LYS A 306 -6.61 -11.92 13.88
CA LYS A 306 -5.23 -12.28 14.26
C LYS A 306 -4.73 -13.65 13.76
N GLU A 307 -5.64 -14.56 13.42
CA GLU A 307 -5.34 -15.91 12.91
C GLU A 307 -5.86 -16.10 11.47
N HIS A 308 -6.24 -15.02 10.79
CA HIS A 308 -6.89 -15.09 9.48
C HIS A 308 -6.18 -14.20 8.47
N GLY A 309 -4.95 -14.56 8.11
CA GLY A 309 -4.13 -13.85 7.11
C GLY A 309 -4.47 -14.21 5.66
N GLY A 310 -3.77 -13.59 4.72
CA GLY A 310 -3.96 -13.80 3.29
C GLY A 310 -5.23 -13.17 2.72
N ILE A 311 -5.90 -12.30 3.48
CA ILE A 311 -7.18 -11.68 3.12
C ILE A 311 -7.00 -10.23 2.64
N TYR A 312 -7.99 -9.77 1.88
CA TYR A 312 -8.12 -8.37 1.47
C TYR A 312 -9.19 -7.68 2.32
N ILE A 313 -8.81 -6.58 2.94
CA ILE A 313 -9.65 -5.83 3.89
C ILE A 313 -10.06 -4.50 3.26
N ASN A 314 -11.34 -4.20 3.31
CA ASN A 314 -11.95 -2.95 2.89
C ASN A 314 -13.00 -2.52 3.92
N ASN A 315 -12.95 -1.29 4.43
CA ASN A 315 -13.86 -0.81 5.48
C ASN A 315 -13.88 -1.71 6.74
N CYS A 316 -12.72 -2.21 7.17
CA CYS A 316 -12.54 -3.10 8.33
C CYS A 316 -13.32 -4.43 8.23
N ILE A 317 -13.66 -4.86 7.03
CA ILE A 317 -14.25 -6.18 6.73
C ILE A 317 -13.45 -6.86 5.62
N GLU A 318 -13.49 -8.20 5.60
CA GLU A 318 -12.96 -8.96 4.48
C GLU A 318 -13.79 -8.70 3.22
N ASP A 319 -13.12 -8.32 2.13
CA ASP A 319 -13.75 -8.14 0.82
C ASP A 319 -13.26 -9.25 -0.13
N LYS A 320 -14.16 -10.18 -0.49
CA LYS A 320 -13.86 -11.31 -1.36
C LYS A 320 -13.89 -10.95 -2.86
N ASN A 321 -14.32 -9.73 -3.19
CA ASN A 321 -14.35 -9.26 -4.58
C ASN A 321 -12.96 -8.79 -5.02
N VAL A 322 -12.06 -9.74 -5.22
CA VAL A 322 -10.69 -9.53 -5.66
C VAL A 322 -10.45 -10.03 -7.07
N ASN A 323 -9.36 -9.59 -7.69
CA ASN A 323 -8.94 -10.09 -9.00
C ASN A 323 -8.64 -11.61 -8.92
N PRO A 324 -9.16 -12.44 -9.84
CA PRO A 324 -8.97 -13.90 -9.81
C PRO A 324 -7.49 -14.35 -9.83
N LEU A 325 -6.59 -13.56 -10.43
CA LEU A 325 -5.15 -13.84 -10.46
C LEU A 325 -4.53 -13.94 -9.04
N VAL A 326 -5.21 -13.41 -8.02
CA VAL A 326 -4.77 -13.55 -6.62
C VAL A 326 -4.69 -15.01 -6.19
N TYR A 327 -5.55 -15.87 -6.75
CA TYR A 327 -5.63 -17.30 -6.41
C TYR A 327 -4.98 -18.21 -7.46
N ASP A 328 -4.48 -17.64 -8.56
CA ASP A 328 -3.79 -18.40 -9.61
C ASP A 328 -2.36 -18.76 -9.17
N LYS A 329 -2.10 -20.05 -9.01
CA LYS A 329 -0.82 -20.55 -8.49
C LYS A 329 0.35 -20.22 -9.40
N PHE A 330 0.16 -20.32 -10.73
CA PHE A 330 1.21 -19.95 -11.67
C PHE A 330 1.60 -18.47 -11.53
N THR A 331 0.60 -17.59 -11.47
CA THR A 331 0.83 -16.13 -11.26
C THR A 331 1.51 -15.84 -9.94
N GLN A 332 1.16 -16.55 -8.86
CA GLN A 332 1.78 -16.40 -7.54
C GLN A 332 3.26 -16.78 -7.57
N GLU A 333 3.59 -17.95 -8.13
CA GLU A 333 4.95 -18.48 -8.22
C GLU A 333 5.82 -17.63 -9.14
N GLU A 334 5.29 -17.23 -10.29
CA GLU A 334 6.00 -16.42 -11.27
C GLU A 334 6.28 -15.00 -10.72
N LEU A 335 5.32 -14.40 -10.01
CA LEU A 335 5.55 -13.11 -9.34
C LEU A 335 6.64 -13.22 -8.28
N LEU A 336 6.64 -14.28 -7.48
CA LEU A 336 7.68 -14.51 -6.48
C LEU A 336 9.05 -14.69 -7.14
N ARG A 337 9.16 -15.52 -8.18
CA ARG A 337 10.40 -15.78 -8.92
C ARG A 337 11.00 -14.47 -9.47
N ILE A 338 10.19 -13.68 -10.19
CA ILE A 338 10.62 -12.41 -10.77
C ILE A 338 11.00 -11.40 -9.68
N SER A 339 10.24 -11.34 -8.58
CA SER A 339 10.55 -10.43 -7.48
C SER A 339 11.88 -10.76 -6.83
N LEU A 340 12.16 -12.04 -6.57
CA LEU A 340 13.46 -12.49 -6.04
C LEU A 340 14.62 -12.16 -6.99
N GLU A 341 14.43 -12.40 -8.30
CA GLU A 341 15.42 -12.06 -9.33
C GLU A 341 15.71 -10.56 -9.36
N GLN A 342 14.66 -9.72 -9.35
CA GLN A 342 14.78 -8.26 -9.38
C GLN A 342 15.50 -7.69 -8.16
N VAL A 343 15.33 -8.29 -6.99
CA VAL A 343 16.04 -7.88 -5.76
C VAL A 343 17.32 -8.68 -5.50
N GLN A 344 17.75 -9.51 -6.46
CA GLN A 344 18.96 -10.32 -6.42
C GLN A 344 19.05 -11.26 -5.19
N LEU A 345 17.93 -11.85 -4.81
CA LEU A 345 17.86 -12.84 -3.76
C LEU A 345 17.68 -14.25 -4.35
N LYS A 346 18.29 -15.25 -3.72
CA LYS A 346 18.19 -16.64 -4.15
C LYS A 346 16.92 -17.33 -3.66
N ASP A 347 16.50 -16.98 -2.44
CA ASP A 347 15.37 -17.61 -1.75
C ASP A 347 14.66 -16.60 -0.82
N LEU A 348 13.35 -16.77 -0.65
CA LEU A 348 12.53 -15.95 0.23
C LEU A 348 12.97 -16.02 1.69
N PHE A 349 13.46 -17.18 2.13
CA PHE A 349 13.80 -17.48 3.51
C PHE A 349 15.29 -17.45 3.81
N GLN A 350 16.13 -17.02 2.87
CA GLN A 350 17.59 -17.02 2.98
C GLN A 350 18.14 -16.32 4.25
N PHE A 351 17.36 -15.42 4.87
CA PHE A 351 17.75 -14.75 6.12
C PHE A 351 17.18 -15.39 7.38
N ILE A 352 16.38 -16.45 7.25
CA ILE A 352 15.77 -17.18 8.39
C ILE A 352 16.44 -18.52 8.61
N ASP A 353 16.88 -19.17 7.54
CA ASP A 353 17.40 -20.54 7.55
C ASP A 353 18.95 -20.57 7.72
N ASN A 354 19.58 -19.39 7.89
CA ASN A 354 21.03 -19.24 8.17
C ASN A 354 21.32 -19.07 9.66
#